data_08124f1f52be9fa38a1595ae75d67c82
#
_entry.id   08124f1f52be9fa38a1595ae75d67c82
#
_cell.length_a   1.000
_cell.length_b   1.000
_cell.length_c   1.000
_cell.angle_alpha   90.00
_cell.angle_beta   90.00
_cell.angle_gamma   90.00
#
_symmetry.space_group_name_H-M   'P 1'
#
loop_
_entity.id
_entity.type
_entity.pdbx_description
1 polymer ?
#
loop_
_entity_poly.entity_id
_entity_poly.type
_entity_poly.pdbx_seq_one_letter_code
_entity_poly.pdbx_strand_id
1 'polypeptide(L)'
;NKVGENRLTGRRILSMMAPNPIYVNLKETCTATQIKFVATSSNNGEKFAGGAEFNLHKDKVPVVADDRAFKTSDLQLEDGKDAVKVEDTTATINGEKKTGKKVTFSFEPYTHKGVEYTIDEVVVMYEGDHFMRKYLEIEVPDEDMGKAEIDYIDLESLKVEESDKQWTIPRGKGGIVQMEEFKANLGQPIYIQGMFFGCEFPAADTEIVDETGYMRYYTGKTFERMKEDNQLTTDGKYVTWQTVAGAARSTENEVIQADFYDYIDSIATPSEFRIQYNSWFDNMMKIDDENILESFIEIDRELNNAEVRPLDSYVVDDGWNAYNDGTLGAGSYPQSGSEINKEGFWTFNEKFPDELTPSSELVQKFGSNFGVWVGPRGGYNFYGTLANIIEKAGNGSKAGGSIDVADRVYVENLK
;
A
#
# COMPACT_ATOMS: atom_id res chain seq x y z
N ASN A 1 32.42 4.20 27.06
CA ASN A 1 32.97 3.59 25.87
C ASN A 1 31.81 3.24 24.93
N LYS A 2 31.90 3.64 23.65
CA LYS A 2 30.92 3.35 22.62
C LYS A 2 31.19 1.91 22.13
N VAL A 3 30.34 0.97 22.48
CA VAL A 3 30.57 -0.46 22.23
C VAL A 3 29.83 -1.01 21.02
N GLY A 4 28.91 -0.24 20.45
CA GLY A 4 28.21 -0.58 19.19
C GLY A 4 27.50 0.64 18.62
N GLU A 5 27.45 0.73 17.32
CA GLU A 5 26.68 1.71 16.57
C GLU A 5 25.95 0.98 15.46
N ASN A 6 24.64 1.18 15.41
CA ASN A 6 23.83 0.67 14.33
C ASN A 6 22.93 1.79 13.81
N ARG A 7 22.81 1.90 12.50
CA ARG A 7 21.89 2.82 11.88
C ARG A 7 20.55 2.10 11.70
N LEU A 8 19.58 2.53 12.49
CA LEU A 8 18.22 2.02 12.38
C LEU A 8 17.55 2.66 11.16
N THR A 9 17.61 1.99 10.04
CA THR A 9 16.84 2.38 8.85
C THR A 9 15.44 1.80 9.00
N GLY A 10 14.44 2.67 9.18
CA GLY A 10 13.06 2.24 9.36
C GLY A 10 12.47 1.72 8.05
N ARG A 11 12.07 0.48 8.02
CA ARG A 11 11.15 -0.08 7.04
C ARG A 11 9.75 0.43 7.38
N ARG A 12 9.19 1.35 6.59
CA ARG A 12 8.13 2.23 7.07
C ARG A 12 6.71 1.68 7.03
N ILE A 13 6.36 0.84 6.10
CA ILE A 13 4.97 0.44 5.91
C ILE A 13 4.74 -0.99 6.31
N LEU A 14 5.55 -1.89 5.84
CA LEU A 14 5.44 -3.31 6.21
C LEU A 14 5.83 -3.54 7.67
N SER A 15 6.72 -2.71 8.23
CA SER A 15 7.10 -2.80 9.65
C SER A 15 6.04 -2.28 10.62
N MET A 16 5.03 -1.55 10.18
CA MET A 16 3.92 -1.16 11.05
C MET A 16 2.98 -2.35 11.36
N MET A 17 3.03 -3.40 10.58
CA MET A 17 2.14 -4.57 10.69
C MET A 17 2.79 -5.77 11.40
N ALA A 18 4.10 -5.76 11.64
CA ALA A 18 4.80 -6.83 12.35
C ALA A 18 5.85 -6.25 13.31
N PRO A 19 6.07 -6.89 14.48
CA PRO A 19 7.19 -6.52 15.35
C PRO A 19 8.49 -6.69 14.56
N ASN A 20 9.25 -5.63 14.45
CA ASN A 20 10.53 -5.62 13.75
C ASN A 20 11.67 -5.45 14.76
N PRO A 21 12.16 -6.53 15.37
CA PRO A 21 13.25 -6.45 16.32
C PRO A 21 14.55 -6.06 15.60
N ILE A 22 15.24 -5.10 16.16
CA ILE A 22 16.55 -4.69 15.68
C ILE A 22 17.60 -5.24 16.65
N TYR A 23 18.50 -6.05 16.11
CA TYR A 23 19.57 -6.66 16.88
C TYR A 23 20.86 -5.86 16.73
N VAL A 24 21.43 -5.45 17.87
CA VAL A 24 22.75 -4.82 17.93
C VAL A 24 23.71 -5.79 18.62
N ASN A 25 24.51 -6.49 17.83
CA ASN A 25 25.55 -7.35 18.37
C ASN A 25 26.79 -6.53 18.73
N LEU A 26 27.22 -6.58 19.98
CA LEU A 26 28.46 -5.94 20.41
C LEU A 26 29.65 -6.65 19.76
N LYS A 27 30.68 -5.88 19.40
CA LYS A 27 31.91 -6.43 18.81
C LYS A 27 32.65 -7.36 19.78
N GLU A 28 32.56 -7.06 21.07
CA GLU A 28 33.20 -7.81 22.14
C GLU A 28 32.24 -8.01 23.31
N THR A 29 32.39 -9.11 24.02
CA THR A 29 31.65 -9.34 25.26
C THR A 29 32.08 -8.32 26.30
N CYS A 30 31.13 -7.63 26.91
CA CYS A 30 31.39 -6.68 27.99
C CYS A 30 30.56 -7.00 29.23
N THR A 31 31.12 -6.76 30.38
CA THR A 31 30.40 -6.80 31.66
C THR A 31 30.10 -5.36 32.06
N ALA A 32 28.84 -5.06 32.28
CA ALA A 32 28.39 -3.72 32.64
C ALA A 32 27.32 -3.80 33.71
N THR A 33 27.35 -2.85 34.63
CA THR A 33 26.32 -2.68 35.66
C THR A 33 25.18 -1.79 35.19
N GLN A 34 25.40 -1.00 34.17
CA GLN A 34 24.42 -0.12 33.54
C GLN A 34 24.64 -0.03 32.03
N ILE A 35 23.55 0.07 31.31
CA ILE A 35 23.53 0.30 29.87
C ILE A 35 22.78 1.60 29.61
N LYS A 36 23.38 2.45 28.79
CA LYS A 36 22.75 3.70 28.34
C LYS A 36 22.52 3.65 26.83
N PHE A 37 21.27 3.74 26.46
CA PHE A 37 20.89 3.99 25.08
C PHE A 37 20.97 5.50 24.79
N VAL A 38 21.66 5.86 23.73
CA VAL A 38 21.78 7.26 23.29
C VAL A 38 21.36 7.33 21.83
N ALA A 39 20.19 7.89 21.56
CA ALA A 39 19.78 8.24 20.23
C ALA A 39 20.50 9.55 19.83
N THR A 40 21.26 9.53 18.76
CA THR A 40 22.01 10.69 18.27
C THR A 40 21.27 11.47 17.19
N SER A 41 20.34 10.80 16.50
CA SER A 41 19.45 11.41 15.52
C SER A 41 18.20 10.55 15.37
N SER A 42 17.13 11.14 14.88
CA SER A 42 15.92 10.43 14.44
C SER A 42 15.80 10.48 12.92
N ASN A 43 15.11 9.52 12.34
CA ASN A 43 14.94 9.44 10.88
C ASN A 43 14.10 10.62 10.31
N ASN A 44 13.27 11.21 11.14
CA ASN A 44 12.37 12.31 10.79
C ASN A 44 12.81 13.68 11.32
N GLY A 45 14.01 13.77 11.92
CA GLY A 45 14.53 15.03 12.50
C GLY A 45 13.92 15.42 13.85
N GLU A 46 13.02 14.62 14.40
CA GLU A 46 12.39 14.87 15.69
C GLU A 46 13.38 14.72 16.85
N LYS A 47 13.10 15.41 17.98
CA LYS A 47 14.01 15.45 19.15
C LYS A 47 13.94 14.21 20.03
N PHE A 48 13.10 13.24 19.72
CA PHE A 48 12.98 12.01 20.50
C PHE A 48 12.99 10.78 19.59
N ALA A 49 13.56 9.72 20.14
CA ALA A 49 13.50 8.38 19.58
C ALA A 49 12.96 7.45 20.65
N GLY A 50 12.12 6.52 20.25
CA GLY A 50 11.51 5.54 21.14
C GLY A 50 11.58 4.14 20.58
N GLY A 51 11.53 3.16 21.47
CA GLY A 51 11.35 1.76 21.16
C GLY A 51 10.30 1.18 22.09
N ALA A 52 9.57 0.18 21.64
CA ALA A 52 8.54 -0.46 22.43
C ALA A 52 9.12 -1.35 23.54
N GLU A 53 10.29 -1.96 23.27
CA GLU A 53 10.93 -2.90 24.18
C GLU A 53 12.44 -2.94 23.96
N PHE A 54 13.21 -3.17 25.06
CA PHE A 54 14.65 -3.41 25.03
C PHE A 54 14.97 -4.73 25.71
N ASN A 55 15.50 -5.68 24.96
CA ASN A 55 15.94 -6.95 25.48
C ASN A 55 17.46 -7.08 25.44
N LEU A 56 18.04 -7.60 26.51
CA LEU A 56 19.48 -7.89 26.61
C LEU A 56 19.69 -9.38 26.52
N HIS A 57 20.56 -9.77 25.61
CA HIS A 57 20.93 -11.15 25.41
C HIS A 57 22.36 -11.39 25.87
N LYS A 58 22.59 -12.52 26.56
CA LYS A 58 23.92 -12.92 27.02
C LYS A 58 24.80 -13.33 25.86
N ASP A 59 24.23 -13.99 24.88
CA ASP A 59 24.93 -14.48 23.70
C ASP A 59 24.53 -13.66 22.48
N LYS A 60 25.37 -13.67 21.45
CA LYS A 60 25.01 -13.08 20.15
C LYS A 60 23.72 -13.69 19.65
N VAL A 61 22.72 -12.87 19.46
CA VAL A 61 21.52 -13.30 18.75
C VAL A 61 21.91 -13.44 17.29
N PRO A 62 21.73 -14.62 16.67
CA PRO A 62 21.88 -14.73 15.23
C PRO A 62 20.97 -13.69 14.59
N VAL A 63 21.51 -12.87 13.69
CA VAL A 63 20.67 -12.10 12.79
C VAL A 63 20.00 -13.15 11.91
N VAL A 64 18.80 -13.56 12.29
CA VAL A 64 17.97 -14.40 11.43
C VAL A 64 17.71 -13.55 10.22
N ALA A 65 18.19 -13.99 9.07
CA ALA A 65 17.76 -13.41 7.81
C ALA A 65 16.24 -13.32 7.85
N ASP A 66 15.67 -12.23 7.35
CA ASP A 66 14.21 -12.07 7.34
C ASP A 66 13.61 -13.21 6.51
N ASP A 67 13.29 -14.33 7.18
CA ASP A 67 12.76 -15.54 6.57
C ASP A 67 11.31 -15.41 6.09
N ARG A 68 10.71 -14.23 6.32
CA ARG A 68 9.37 -13.90 5.85
C ARG A 68 9.35 -13.51 4.37
N ALA A 69 10.49 -13.07 3.84
CA ALA A 69 10.57 -12.63 2.45
C ALA A 69 10.84 -13.82 1.52
N PHE A 70 9.99 -13.95 0.52
CA PHE A 70 10.19 -14.81 -0.62
C PHE A 70 11.02 -14.04 -1.65
N LYS A 71 12.25 -14.48 -1.93
CA LYS A 71 13.22 -13.70 -2.72
C LYS A 71 13.54 -14.39 -4.04
N THR A 72 13.39 -13.67 -5.13
CA THR A 72 13.80 -14.17 -6.45
C THR A 72 15.29 -14.49 -6.52
N SER A 73 16.12 -13.80 -5.73
CA SER A 73 17.55 -14.07 -5.65
C SER A 73 17.92 -15.44 -5.06
N ASP A 74 16.99 -16.09 -4.37
CA ASP A 74 17.21 -17.40 -3.72
C ASP A 74 16.84 -18.57 -4.64
N LEU A 75 16.22 -18.30 -5.79
CA LEU A 75 15.80 -19.28 -6.77
C LEU A 75 17.00 -19.82 -7.56
N GLN A 76 16.96 -21.10 -7.88
CA GLN A 76 17.96 -21.80 -8.69
C GLN A 76 17.30 -22.32 -9.96
N LEU A 77 17.85 -21.95 -11.12
CA LEU A 77 17.31 -22.40 -12.39
C LEU A 77 17.44 -23.92 -12.52
N GLU A 78 16.40 -24.57 -13.02
CA GLU A 78 16.45 -26.00 -13.32
C GLU A 78 17.57 -26.34 -14.31
N ASP A 79 18.13 -27.55 -14.18
CA ASP A 79 19.09 -28.06 -15.12
C ASP A 79 18.41 -28.53 -16.41
N GLY A 80 18.94 -28.12 -17.54
CA GLY A 80 18.51 -28.63 -18.85
C GLY A 80 18.08 -27.61 -19.86
N LYS A 81 17.69 -28.07 -21.06
CA LYS A 81 17.32 -27.21 -22.16
C LYS A 81 15.90 -26.65 -22.03
N ASP A 82 15.07 -27.29 -21.23
CA ASP A 82 13.66 -26.92 -21.06
C ASP A 82 13.47 -25.93 -19.90
N ALA A 83 14.52 -25.64 -19.12
CA ALA A 83 14.48 -24.65 -18.05
C ALA A 83 14.22 -23.21 -18.55
N VAL A 84 14.49 -22.95 -19.82
CA VAL A 84 14.22 -21.65 -20.43
C VAL A 84 13.41 -21.83 -21.71
N LYS A 85 12.17 -21.31 -21.72
CA LYS A 85 11.27 -21.39 -22.86
C LYS A 85 11.04 -20.01 -23.44
N VAL A 86 11.20 -19.85 -24.76
CA VAL A 86 10.95 -18.59 -25.47
C VAL A 86 9.77 -18.77 -26.41
N GLU A 87 8.77 -17.90 -26.29
CA GLU A 87 7.54 -17.95 -27.08
C GLU A 87 7.20 -16.58 -27.66
N ASP A 88 6.48 -16.58 -28.78
CA ASP A 88 5.85 -15.37 -29.28
C ASP A 88 4.63 -15.05 -28.40
N THR A 89 4.42 -13.77 -28.11
CA THR A 89 3.27 -13.31 -27.33
C THR A 89 2.61 -12.10 -27.97
N THR A 90 1.35 -11.89 -27.63
CA THR A 90 0.61 -10.69 -28.03
C THR A 90 -0.23 -10.18 -26.87
N ALA A 91 -0.36 -8.87 -26.76
CA ALA A 91 -1.28 -8.24 -25.83
C ALA A 91 -2.00 -7.07 -26.50
N THR A 92 -3.12 -6.68 -25.93
CA THR A 92 -3.77 -5.41 -26.24
C THR A 92 -3.51 -4.44 -25.10
N ILE A 93 -2.74 -3.39 -25.35
CA ILE A 93 -2.36 -2.39 -24.38
C ILE A 93 -2.92 -1.04 -24.86
N ASN A 94 -3.76 -0.40 -24.06
CA ASN A 94 -4.45 0.85 -24.44
C ASN A 94 -5.17 0.79 -25.79
N GLY A 95 -5.76 -0.38 -26.11
CA GLY A 95 -6.47 -0.61 -27.37
C GLY A 95 -5.59 -0.97 -28.59
N GLU A 96 -4.28 -0.91 -28.45
CA GLU A 96 -3.33 -1.31 -29.49
C GLU A 96 -2.85 -2.75 -29.31
N LYS A 97 -2.87 -3.52 -30.39
CA LYS A 97 -2.32 -4.88 -30.39
C LYS A 97 -0.81 -4.82 -30.55
N LYS A 98 -0.08 -5.29 -29.54
CA LYS A 98 1.37 -5.42 -29.55
C LYS A 98 1.79 -6.88 -29.68
N THR A 99 2.85 -7.15 -30.42
CA THR A 99 3.54 -8.43 -30.50
C THR A 99 4.84 -8.36 -29.73
N GLY A 100 5.34 -9.49 -29.24
CA GLY A 100 6.57 -9.52 -28.46
C GLY A 100 7.05 -10.92 -28.16
N LYS A 101 7.96 -11.02 -27.21
CA LYS A 101 8.51 -12.28 -26.71
C LYS A 101 8.17 -12.45 -25.24
N LYS A 102 7.80 -13.68 -24.89
CA LYS A 102 7.66 -14.18 -23.51
C LYS A 102 8.77 -15.20 -23.29
N VAL A 103 9.53 -15.00 -22.22
CA VAL A 103 10.55 -15.95 -21.76
C VAL A 103 10.12 -16.46 -20.41
N THR A 104 10.03 -17.76 -20.25
CA THR A 104 9.72 -18.42 -18.97
C THR A 104 10.97 -19.12 -18.50
N PHE A 105 11.37 -18.88 -17.25
CA PHE A 105 12.44 -19.54 -16.53
C PHE A 105 11.81 -20.42 -15.47
N SER A 106 12.04 -21.73 -15.54
CA SER A 106 11.58 -22.69 -14.54
C SER A 106 12.67 -22.94 -13.51
N PHE A 107 12.31 -22.89 -12.25
CA PHE A 107 13.24 -23.03 -11.14
C PHE A 107 13.06 -24.37 -10.44
N GLU A 108 14.16 -24.86 -9.85
CA GLU A 108 14.13 -26.00 -8.92
C GLU A 108 13.11 -25.73 -7.80
N PRO A 109 12.42 -26.77 -7.31
CA PRO A 109 11.44 -26.60 -6.24
C PRO A 109 12.02 -25.83 -5.05
N TYR A 110 11.36 -24.76 -4.65
CA TYR A 110 11.81 -23.87 -3.59
C TYR A 110 11.08 -24.15 -2.27
N THR A 111 11.82 -24.47 -1.22
CA THR A 111 11.24 -24.70 0.10
C THR A 111 11.26 -23.42 0.93
N HIS A 112 10.09 -22.94 1.33
CA HIS A 112 9.92 -21.80 2.23
C HIS A 112 8.97 -22.15 3.38
N LYS A 113 9.40 -21.94 4.63
CA LYS A 113 8.64 -22.30 5.85
C LYS A 113 8.11 -23.74 5.87
N GLY A 114 8.86 -24.66 5.24
CA GLY A 114 8.50 -26.09 5.22
C GLY A 114 7.45 -26.48 4.19
N VAL A 115 7.09 -25.60 3.29
CA VAL A 115 6.25 -25.84 2.11
C VAL A 115 7.12 -25.78 0.87
N GLU A 116 6.89 -26.67 -0.07
CA GLU A 116 7.55 -26.70 -1.38
C GLU A 116 6.72 -25.91 -2.40
N TYR A 117 7.38 -25.01 -3.10
CA TYR A 117 6.79 -24.14 -4.14
C TYR A 117 7.38 -24.47 -5.49
N THR A 118 6.54 -24.62 -6.49
CA THR A 118 6.94 -24.61 -7.91
C THR A 118 6.84 -23.20 -8.43
N ILE A 119 7.90 -22.69 -9.06
CA ILE A 119 8.00 -21.31 -9.45
C ILE A 119 8.51 -21.19 -10.87
N ASP A 120 7.79 -20.41 -11.67
CA ASP A 120 8.26 -19.91 -12.94
C ASP A 120 8.45 -18.38 -12.85
N GLU A 121 9.55 -17.85 -13.35
CA GLU A 121 9.72 -16.43 -13.60
C GLU A 121 9.41 -16.16 -15.08
N VAL A 122 8.52 -15.23 -15.32
CA VAL A 122 8.11 -14.87 -16.67
C VAL A 122 8.59 -13.46 -16.98
N VAL A 123 9.32 -13.31 -18.07
CA VAL A 123 9.77 -12.03 -18.61
C VAL A 123 9.07 -11.78 -19.94
N VAL A 124 8.47 -10.58 -20.09
CA VAL A 124 7.77 -10.18 -21.32
C VAL A 124 8.31 -8.85 -21.80
N MET A 125 8.58 -8.77 -23.12
CA MET A 125 8.96 -7.54 -23.79
C MET A 125 8.23 -7.46 -25.14
N TYR A 126 7.58 -6.33 -25.41
CA TYR A 126 6.91 -6.09 -26.67
C TYR A 126 7.78 -5.30 -27.63
N GLU A 127 7.51 -5.47 -28.94
CA GLU A 127 8.21 -4.75 -29.99
C GLU A 127 8.01 -3.23 -29.84
N GLY A 128 9.13 -2.51 -29.91
CA GLY A 128 9.15 -1.06 -29.77
C GLY A 128 9.22 -0.54 -28.32
N ASP A 129 9.02 -1.41 -27.32
CA ASP A 129 9.18 -1.02 -25.93
C ASP A 129 10.67 -0.93 -25.54
N HIS A 130 11.02 0.04 -24.73
CA HIS A 130 12.37 0.19 -24.14
C HIS A 130 12.43 -0.38 -22.71
N PHE A 131 11.44 -1.19 -22.34
CA PHE A 131 11.29 -1.83 -21.03
C PHE A 131 10.75 -3.25 -21.17
N MET A 132 11.05 -4.06 -20.18
CA MET A 132 10.48 -5.40 -20.01
C MET A 132 9.72 -5.50 -18.68
N ARG A 133 8.77 -6.43 -18.63
CA ARG A 133 8.05 -6.78 -17.40
C ARG A 133 8.47 -8.15 -16.92
N LYS A 134 8.48 -8.32 -15.62
CA LYS A 134 8.78 -9.58 -14.96
C LYS A 134 7.75 -9.88 -13.88
N TYR A 135 7.32 -11.13 -13.77
CA TYR A 135 6.44 -11.63 -12.72
C TYR A 135 6.71 -13.09 -12.43
N LEU A 136 6.22 -13.57 -11.30
CA LEU A 136 6.28 -14.98 -10.92
C LEU A 136 4.91 -15.62 -11.09
N GLU A 137 4.92 -16.88 -11.56
CA GLU A 137 3.82 -17.83 -11.47
C GLU A 137 4.20 -18.84 -10.38
N ILE A 138 3.41 -18.93 -9.31
CA ILE A 138 3.73 -19.73 -8.12
C ILE A 138 2.62 -20.74 -7.87
N GLU A 139 3.00 -21.98 -7.67
CA GLU A 139 2.10 -23.11 -7.40
C GLU A 139 2.54 -23.84 -6.14
N VAL A 140 1.57 -24.40 -5.41
CA VAL A 140 1.80 -25.25 -4.25
C VAL A 140 0.90 -26.49 -4.35
N PRO A 141 1.29 -27.64 -3.74
CA PRO A 141 0.41 -28.80 -3.64
C PRO A 141 -0.92 -28.47 -2.94
N ASP A 142 -2.01 -29.05 -3.41
CA ASP A 142 -3.35 -28.82 -2.86
C ASP A 142 -3.42 -29.05 -1.33
N GLU A 143 -2.72 -30.04 -0.83
CA GLU A 143 -2.64 -30.37 0.60
C GLU A 143 -1.90 -29.35 1.45
N ASP A 144 -1.12 -28.48 0.82
CA ASP A 144 -0.33 -27.45 1.50
C ASP A 144 -0.92 -26.03 1.36
N MET A 145 -1.98 -25.84 0.59
CA MET A 145 -2.60 -24.50 0.36
C MET A 145 -2.90 -23.73 1.65
N GLY A 146 -3.37 -24.42 2.70
CA GLY A 146 -3.67 -23.81 3.99
C GLY A 146 -2.45 -23.46 4.85
N LYS A 147 -1.27 -24.02 4.50
CA LYS A 147 0.02 -23.77 5.20
C LYS A 147 0.94 -22.86 4.41
N ALA A 148 0.76 -22.80 3.09
CA ALA A 148 1.56 -22.04 2.17
C ALA A 148 1.22 -20.55 2.29
N GLU A 149 1.87 -19.87 3.21
CA GLU A 149 1.72 -18.43 3.45
C GLU A 149 2.94 -17.68 2.91
N ILE A 150 2.69 -16.66 2.10
CA ILE A 150 3.70 -15.73 1.63
C ILE A 150 3.44 -14.37 2.28
N ASP A 151 4.30 -13.96 3.21
CA ASP A 151 4.19 -12.64 3.84
C ASP A 151 4.63 -11.54 2.88
N TYR A 152 5.88 -11.64 2.40
CA TYR A 152 6.50 -10.67 1.51
C TYR A 152 7.06 -11.36 0.28
N ILE A 153 6.96 -10.70 -0.86
CA ILE A 153 7.62 -11.10 -2.11
C ILE A 153 8.61 -10.01 -2.49
N ASP A 154 9.90 -10.37 -2.59
CA ASP A 154 10.93 -9.55 -3.19
C ASP A 154 11.02 -9.89 -4.68
N LEU A 155 10.25 -9.15 -5.49
CA LEU A 155 10.18 -9.37 -6.94
C LEU A 155 11.47 -8.99 -7.66
N GLU A 156 12.20 -8.02 -7.14
CA GLU A 156 13.52 -7.62 -7.62
C GLU A 156 14.50 -7.56 -6.47
N SER A 157 15.70 -8.07 -6.73
CA SER A 157 16.83 -7.97 -5.84
C SER A 157 18.06 -7.59 -6.69
N LEU A 158 18.35 -6.29 -6.71
CA LEU A 158 19.39 -5.71 -7.55
C LEU A 158 20.66 -5.51 -6.73
N LYS A 159 21.79 -6.00 -7.21
CA LYS A 159 23.08 -5.64 -6.62
C LYS A 159 23.44 -4.24 -7.06
N VAL A 160 23.67 -3.35 -6.10
CA VAL A 160 24.02 -1.94 -6.31
C VAL A 160 25.42 -1.71 -5.73
N GLU A 161 26.35 -1.27 -6.55
CA GLU A 161 27.70 -0.94 -6.09
C GLU A 161 27.76 0.52 -5.59
N GLU A 162 28.67 0.82 -4.65
CA GLU A 162 28.83 2.17 -4.10
C GLU A 162 29.15 3.21 -5.19
N SER A 163 29.81 2.79 -6.27
CA SER A 163 30.13 3.60 -7.43
C SER A 163 28.95 3.89 -8.36
N ASP A 164 27.83 3.16 -8.19
CA ASP A 164 26.68 3.30 -9.07
C ASP A 164 26.00 4.65 -8.87
N LYS A 165 25.71 5.32 -9.99
CA LYS A 165 24.94 6.56 -9.99
C LYS A 165 23.50 6.23 -9.71
N GLN A 166 23.04 6.54 -8.52
CA GLN A 166 21.68 6.31 -8.06
C GLN A 166 20.94 7.64 -7.93
N TRP A 167 19.66 7.61 -8.22
CA TRP A 167 18.79 8.73 -7.99
C TRP A 167 17.41 8.26 -7.51
N THR A 168 16.80 9.03 -6.61
CA THR A 168 15.44 8.81 -6.14
C THR A 168 14.68 10.11 -6.27
N ILE A 169 13.39 10.04 -6.65
CA ILE A 169 12.54 11.22 -6.74
C ILE A 169 12.28 11.75 -5.32
N PRO A 170 12.66 12.99 -4.99
CA PRO A 170 12.32 13.59 -3.73
C PRO A 170 10.81 13.79 -3.65
N ARG A 171 10.19 13.46 -2.53
CA ARG A 171 8.81 13.89 -2.28
C ARG A 171 8.78 15.37 -1.92
N GLY A 172 8.02 16.14 -2.68
CA GLY A 172 7.76 17.54 -2.35
C GLY A 172 6.87 17.68 -1.11
N LYS A 173 6.97 18.82 -0.45
CA LYS A 173 6.01 19.26 0.56
C LYS A 173 4.71 19.63 -0.14
N GLY A 174 3.57 19.14 0.35
CA GLY A 174 2.30 19.50 -0.26
C GLY A 174 1.10 18.83 0.38
N GLY A 175 -0.06 19.39 0.11
CA GLY A 175 -1.34 18.89 0.55
C GLY A 175 -1.78 19.37 1.94
N ILE A 176 -2.91 18.85 2.38
CA ILE A 176 -3.56 19.17 3.66
C ILE A 176 -2.69 18.72 4.85
N VAL A 177 -1.95 17.64 4.67
CA VAL A 177 -0.97 17.19 5.65
C VAL A 177 0.39 17.75 5.24
N GLN A 178 1.00 18.55 6.08
CA GLN A 178 2.37 19.01 5.88
C GLN A 178 3.30 17.80 5.98
N MET A 179 3.69 17.29 4.84
CA MET A 179 4.67 16.22 4.76
C MET A 179 6.04 16.86 4.59
N GLU A 180 6.95 16.55 5.51
CA GLU A 180 8.36 16.91 5.33
C GLU A 180 8.93 16.20 4.09
N GLU A 181 9.97 16.79 3.51
CA GLU A 181 10.75 16.10 2.49
C GLU A 181 11.26 14.78 3.06
N PHE A 182 10.82 13.69 2.50
CA PHE A 182 11.32 12.37 2.86
C PHE A 182 11.57 11.56 1.58
N LYS A 183 12.47 10.62 1.66
CA LYS A 183 12.66 9.65 0.60
C LYS A 183 11.38 8.81 0.52
N ALA A 184 10.68 8.93 -0.58
CA ALA A 184 9.49 8.13 -0.79
C ALA A 184 9.90 6.80 -1.37
N ASN A 185 9.68 5.74 -0.63
CA ASN A 185 9.99 4.41 -1.07
C ASN A 185 8.74 3.71 -1.62
N LEU A 186 7.59 4.00 -1.06
CA LEU A 186 6.33 3.37 -1.46
C LEU A 186 5.95 3.72 -2.90
N GLY A 187 5.88 2.70 -3.76
CA GLY A 187 5.47 2.83 -5.15
C GLY A 187 6.43 3.63 -6.04
N GLN A 188 7.59 4.03 -5.51
CA GLN A 188 8.56 4.82 -6.28
C GLN A 188 9.52 3.91 -7.05
N PRO A 189 9.97 4.31 -8.25
CA PRO A 189 11.00 3.58 -8.98
C PRO A 189 12.39 3.77 -8.38
N ILE A 190 13.30 2.84 -8.68
CA ILE A 190 14.74 2.97 -8.50
C ILE A 190 15.36 3.38 -9.84
N TYR A 191 16.24 4.37 -9.81
CA TYR A 191 17.01 4.80 -10.98
C TYR A 191 18.49 4.51 -10.75
N ILE A 192 19.09 3.67 -11.61
CA ILE A 192 20.49 3.24 -11.51
C ILE A 192 21.09 3.18 -12.90
N GLN A 193 22.21 3.88 -13.11
CA GLN A 193 23.08 3.77 -14.32
C GLN A 193 22.34 3.92 -15.67
N GLY A 194 21.33 4.78 -15.73
CA GLY A 194 20.53 4.96 -16.95
C GLY A 194 19.43 3.91 -17.13
N MET A 195 19.11 3.18 -16.08
CA MET A 195 17.96 2.29 -16.03
C MET A 195 16.96 2.76 -14.98
N PHE A 196 15.70 2.36 -15.15
CA PHE A 196 14.67 2.49 -14.14
C PHE A 196 14.06 1.13 -13.82
N PHE A 197 13.71 0.94 -12.54
CA PHE A 197 13.06 -0.26 -12.02
C PHE A 197 11.86 0.15 -11.20
N GLY A 198 10.74 -0.50 -11.40
CA GLY A 198 9.51 -0.21 -10.68
C GLY A 198 8.64 -1.45 -10.48
N CYS A 199 7.64 -1.36 -9.63
CA CYS A 199 6.60 -2.38 -9.48
C CYS A 199 5.26 -1.77 -9.88
N GLU A 200 4.50 -2.46 -10.72
CA GLU A 200 3.14 -2.04 -11.15
C GLU A 200 2.10 -2.26 -10.03
N PHE A 201 2.54 -2.18 -8.79
CA PHE A 201 1.71 -2.19 -7.60
C PHE A 201 2.01 -0.96 -6.74
N PRO A 202 1.05 -0.04 -6.56
CA PRO A 202 1.33 1.26 -5.94
C PRO A 202 1.74 1.18 -4.46
N ALA A 203 1.44 0.07 -3.78
CA ALA A 203 1.85 -0.15 -2.40
C ALA A 203 3.14 -0.99 -2.27
N ALA A 204 3.93 -1.12 -3.34
CA ALA A 204 5.22 -1.78 -3.28
C ALA A 204 6.23 -0.95 -2.47
N ASP A 205 6.96 -1.61 -1.59
CA ASP A 205 8.10 -1.02 -0.87
C ASP A 205 9.36 -1.15 -1.73
N THR A 206 9.94 -0.02 -2.08
CA THR A 206 11.11 0.06 -2.96
C THR A 206 12.22 0.76 -2.23
N GLU A 207 13.33 0.08 -2.00
CA GLU A 207 14.42 0.61 -1.19
C GLU A 207 15.78 0.09 -1.66
N ILE A 208 16.83 0.86 -1.41
CA ILE A 208 18.22 0.42 -1.55
C ILE A 208 18.86 0.42 -0.16
N VAL A 209 19.23 -0.77 0.31
CA VAL A 209 19.85 -0.99 1.62
C VAL A 209 21.07 -1.89 1.46
N ASP A 210 22.20 -1.48 2.03
CA ASP A 210 23.41 -2.30 2.08
C ASP A 210 23.80 -2.92 0.72
N GLU A 211 23.91 -2.08 -0.31
CA GLU A 211 24.25 -2.49 -1.68
C GLU A 211 23.21 -3.40 -2.36
N THR A 212 21.99 -3.46 -1.84
CA THR A 212 20.89 -4.21 -2.44
C THR A 212 19.69 -3.29 -2.68
N GLY A 213 19.28 -3.16 -3.94
CA GLY A 213 18.02 -2.58 -4.33
C GLY A 213 16.96 -3.67 -4.38
N TYR A 214 15.82 -3.47 -3.76
CA TYR A 214 14.72 -4.42 -3.81
C TYR A 214 13.37 -3.73 -4.02
N MET A 215 12.45 -4.49 -4.61
CA MET A 215 11.04 -4.15 -4.75
C MET A 215 10.24 -5.24 -4.10
N ARG A 216 9.52 -4.87 -3.08
CA ARG A 216 8.80 -5.78 -2.20
C ARG A 216 7.35 -5.38 -2.08
N TYR A 217 6.45 -6.34 -2.05
CA TYR A 217 5.10 -6.10 -1.60
C TYR A 217 4.63 -7.19 -0.62
N TYR A 218 3.63 -6.82 0.17
CA TYR A 218 3.06 -7.68 1.19
C TYR A 218 1.80 -8.35 0.69
N THR A 219 1.70 -9.66 0.86
CA THR A 219 0.49 -10.43 0.58
C THR A 219 -0.22 -10.86 1.87
N GLY A 220 0.52 -11.43 2.82
CA GLY A 220 0.02 -11.86 4.12
C GLY A 220 -1.11 -12.87 4.05
N LYS A 221 -1.13 -13.71 3.00
CA LYS A 221 -2.21 -14.65 2.74
C LYS A 221 -1.68 -16.06 2.51
N THR A 222 -2.45 -17.05 2.92
CA THR A 222 -2.28 -18.43 2.46
C THR A 222 -2.82 -18.60 1.04
N PHE A 223 -2.35 -19.63 0.33
CA PHE A 223 -2.90 -19.98 -0.99
C PHE A 223 -4.39 -20.35 -0.91
N GLU A 224 -4.82 -21.00 0.16
CA GLU A 224 -6.23 -21.26 0.42
C GLU A 224 -7.04 -19.95 0.46
N ARG A 225 -6.52 -18.94 1.16
CA ARG A 225 -7.15 -17.63 1.22
C ARG A 225 -7.12 -16.90 -0.13
N MET A 226 -6.03 -17.00 -0.87
CA MET A 226 -5.95 -16.43 -2.22
C MET A 226 -6.96 -17.08 -3.17
N LYS A 227 -7.19 -18.39 -3.03
CA LYS A 227 -8.21 -19.15 -3.78
C LYS A 227 -9.63 -18.67 -3.44
N GLU A 228 -9.94 -18.50 -2.15
CA GLU A 228 -11.22 -17.96 -1.71
C GLU A 228 -11.49 -16.53 -2.21
N ASP A 229 -10.45 -15.71 -2.29
CA ASP A 229 -10.49 -14.34 -2.79
C ASP A 229 -10.43 -14.23 -4.33
N ASN A 230 -10.46 -15.36 -5.04
CA ASN A 230 -10.34 -15.45 -6.51
C ASN A 230 -9.05 -14.79 -7.06
N GLN A 231 -7.94 -14.91 -6.34
CA GLN A 231 -6.64 -14.37 -6.73
C GLN A 231 -5.76 -15.40 -7.44
N LEU A 232 -6.17 -16.67 -7.48
CA LEU A 232 -5.49 -17.71 -8.24
C LEU A 232 -6.06 -17.80 -9.66
N THR A 233 -5.22 -18.22 -10.59
CA THR A 233 -5.62 -18.58 -11.94
C THR A 233 -6.51 -19.83 -11.93
N THR A 234 -7.14 -20.14 -13.06
CA THR A 234 -7.99 -21.33 -13.20
C THR A 234 -7.25 -22.66 -13.00
N ASP A 235 -5.96 -22.67 -13.22
CA ASP A 235 -5.05 -23.80 -12.96
C ASP A 235 -4.37 -23.77 -11.59
N GLY A 236 -4.81 -22.85 -10.69
CA GLY A 236 -4.42 -22.84 -9.29
C GLY A 236 -3.15 -22.07 -8.97
N LYS A 237 -2.57 -21.35 -9.93
CA LYS A 237 -1.35 -20.58 -9.73
C LYS A 237 -1.63 -19.19 -9.17
N TYR A 238 -0.77 -18.70 -8.30
CA TYR A 238 -0.70 -17.30 -7.94
C TYR A 238 0.23 -16.57 -8.90
N VAL A 239 -0.28 -15.53 -9.56
CA VAL A 239 0.52 -14.64 -10.42
C VAL A 239 0.81 -13.36 -9.66
N THR A 240 2.09 -13.06 -9.48
CA THR A 240 2.51 -11.86 -8.74
C THR A 240 2.23 -10.58 -9.52
N TRP A 241 2.24 -9.43 -8.83
CA TRP A 241 2.35 -8.15 -9.51
C TRP A 241 3.63 -8.08 -10.33
N GLN A 242 3.61 -7.28 -11.39
CA GLN A 242 4.72 -7.17 -12.32
C GLN A 242 5.74 -6.14 -11.83
N THR A 243 7.01 -6.43 -12.04
CA THR A 243 8.07 -5.43 -12.02
C THR A 243 8.45 -5.04 -13.43
N VAL A 244 8.96 -3.84 -13.57
CA VAL A 244 9.45 -3.29 -14.83
C VAL A 244 10.92 -2.95 -14.70
N ALA A 245 11.69 -3.33 -15.71
CA ALA A 245 13.06 -2.89 -15.91
C ALA A 245 13.13 -2.18 -17.27
N GLY A 246 13.45 -0.89 -17.25
CA GLY A 246 13.52 -0.07 -18.45
C GLY A 246 14.90 0.55 -18.64
N ALA A 247 15.26 0.79 -19.90
CA ALA A 247 16.51 1.43 -20.30
C ALA A 247 16.22 2.85 -20.79
N ALA A 248 16.91 3.82 -20.21
CA ALA A 248 16.85 5.20 -20.64
C ALA A 248 17.91 5.50 -21.72
N ARG A 249 17.66 6.54 -22.51
CA ARG A 249 18.56 7.00 -23.61
C ARG A 249 19.88 7.55 -23.10
N SER A 250 19.98 7.89 -21.81
CA SER A 250 21.22 8.35 -21.18
C SER A 250 21.22 8.12 -19.67
N THR A 251 22.33 8.45 -19.01
CA THR A 251 22.49 8.37 -17.55
C THR A 251 22.15 9.68 -16.84
N GLU A 252 21.68 10.70 -17.56
CA GLU A 252 21.24 11.95 -16.97
C GLU A 252 19.86 11.81 -16.34
N ASN A 253 19.69 12.32 -15.11
CA ASN A 253 18.47 12.10 -14.31
C ASN A 253 17.21 12.57 -15.03
N GLU A 254 17.25 13.71 -15.71
CA GLU A 254 16.11 14.28 -16.43
C GLU A 254 15.70 13.41 -17.62
N VAL A 255 16.66 12.76 -18.28
CA VAL A 255 16.39 11.85 -19.39
C VAL A 255 15.83 10.53 -18.88
N ILE A 256 16.38 9.97 -17.79
CA ILE A 256 15.85 8.75 -17.17
C ILE A 256 14.41 9.00 -16.72
N GLN A 257 14.14 10.15 -16.11
CA GLN A 257 12.81 10.51 -15.67
C GLN A 257 11.83 10.66 -16.85
N ALA A 258 12.26 11.30 -17.93
CA ALA A 258 11.42 11.44 -19.13
C ALA A 258 11.08 10.07 -19.73
N ASP A 259 12.07 9.20 -19.89
CA ASP A 259 11.87 7.86 -20.44
C ASP A 259 11.03 6.96 -19.51
N PHE A 260 11.13 7.18 -18.20
CA PHE A 260 10.23 6.54 -17.24
C PHE A 260 8.77 7.05 -17.39
N TYR A 261 8.56 8.33 -17.62
CA TYR A 261 7.23 8.86 -17.88
C TYR A 261 6.66 8.40 -19.23
N ASP A 262 7.48 8.23 -20.26
CA ASP A 262 7.05 7.60 -21.51
C ASP A 262 6.52 6.17 -21.27
N TYR A 263 7.18 5.41 -20.38
CA TYR A 263 6.67 4.12 -19.95
C TYR A 263 5.33 4.28 -19.18
N ILE A 264 5.24 5.19 -18.21
CA ILE A 264 4.00 5.43 -17.46
C ILE A 264 2.84 5.80 -18.40
N ASP A 265 3.07 6.68 -19.35
CA ASP A 265 2.07 7.09 -20.33
C ASP A 265 1.59 5.90 -21.18
N SER A 266 2.49 4.95 -21.47
CA SER A 266 2.15 3.74 -22.24
C SER A 266 1.19 2.79 -21.52
N ILE A 267 1.12 2.87 -20.18
CA ILE A 267 0.25 2.01 -19.34
C ILE A 267 -0.86 2.79 -18.64
N ALA A 268 -0.83 4.11 -18.70
CA ALA A 268 -1.81 4.96 -18.04
C ALA A 268 -3.21 4.76 -18.62
N THR A 269 -4.19 4.62 -17.76
CA THR A 269 -5.60 4.68 -18.17
C THR A 269 -5.95 6.15 -18.41
N PRO A 270 -6.54 6.48 -19.57
CA PRO A 270 -7.00 7.84 -19.81
C PRO A 270 -7.90 8.34 -18.68
N SER A 271 -7.60 9.50 -18.15
CA SER A 271 -8.41 10.14 -17.11
C SER A 271 -9.21 11.27 -17.71
N GLU A 272 -10.44 11.43 -17.23
CA GLU A 272 -11.30 12.57 -17.54
C GLU A 272 -11.18 13.62 -16.45
N PHE A 273 -11.19 14.88 -16.86
CA PHE A 273 -11.27 15.97 -15.90
C PHE A 273 -12.66 16.00 -15.26
N ARG A 274 -12.71 15.90 -13.92
CA ARG A 274 -13.93 15.91 -13.13
C ARG A 274 -13.92 17.07 -12.15
N ILE A 275 -15.07 17.72 -12.02
CA ILE A 275 -15.30 18.78 -11.04
C ILE A 275 -16.22 18.24 -9.97
N GLN A 276 -15.77 18.31 -8.72
CA GLN A 276 -16.47 17.76 -7.57
C GLN A 276 -16.65 18.82 -6.49
N TYR A 277 -17.86 18.89 -5.91
CA TYR A 277 -18.04 19.50 -4.60
C TYR A 277 -17.77 18.47 -3.50
N ASN A 278 -17.11 18.92 -2.43
CA ASN A 278 -16.88 18.11 -1.23
C ASN A 278 -17.20 18.95 0.01
N SER A 279 -18.10 18.48 0.85
CA SER A 279 -18.63 19.21 1.99
C SER A 279 -17.61 19.55 3.08
N TRP A 280 -16.44 18.90 3.07
CA TRP A 280 -15.38 19.18 4.03
C TRP A 280 -14.86 20.62 3.93
N PHE A 281 -14.79 21.16 2.74
CA PHE A 281 -14.28 22.52 2.51
C PHE A 281 -15.27 23.63 2.87
N ASP A 282 -16.52 23.26 3.13
CA ASP A 282 -17.58 24.17 3.54
C ASP A 282 -17.90 24.00 5.04
N ASN A 283 -18.45 22.88 5.45
CA ASN A 283 -19.00 22.69 6.77
C ASN A 283 -18.17 21.76 7.68
N MET A 284 -17.16 21.07 7.13
CA MET A 284 -16.39 20.04 7.85
C MET A 284 -17.34 19.01 8.51
N MET A 285 -17.06 18.60 9.74
CA MET A 285 -17.92 17.67 10.49
C MET A 285 -19.25 18.29 11.01
N LYS A 286 -19.51 19.57 10.75
CA LYS A 286 -20.75 20.24 11.15
C LYS A 286 -21.90 20.04 10.15
N ILE A 287 -21.70 19.17 9.19
CA ILE A 287 -22.73 18.81 8.23
C ILE A 287 -23.96 18.21 8.93
N ASP A 288 -25.12 18.50 8.39
CA ASP A 288 -26.42 17.89 8.67
C ASP A 288 -27.27 17.89 7.39
N ASP A 289 -28.44 17.26 7.43
CA ASP A 289 -29.32 17.15 6.27
C ASP A 289 -29.65 18.52 5.67
N GLU A 290 -29.98 19.50 6.52
CA GLU A 290 -30.42 20.85 6.06
C GLU A 290 -29.28 21.57 5.34
N ASN A 291 -28.11 21.67 5.96
CA ASN A 291 -27.02 22.44 5.38
C ASN A 291 -26.41 21.79 4.14
N ILE A 292 -26.42 20.46 4.05
CA ILE A 292 -25.97 19.74 2.84
C ILE A 292 -26.93 20.02 1.68
N LEU A 293 -28.25 19.90 1.90
CA LEU A 293 -29.25 20.19 0.86
C LEU A 293 -29.18 21.65 0.40
N GLU A 294 -29.06 22.61 1.34
CA GLU A 294 -28.90 24.04 1.02
C GLU A 294 -27.65 24.29 0.17
N SER A 295 -26.49 23.73 0.57
CA SER A 295 -25.24 23.89 -0.19
C SER A 295 -25.36 23.30 -1.60
N PHE A 296 -25.94 22.12 -1.75
CA PHE A 296 -26.12 21.49 -3.06
C PHE A 296 -27.04 22.28 -3.98
N ILE A 297 -28.17 22.75 -3.46
CA ILE A 297 -29.13 23.58 -4.22
C ILE A 297 -28.49 24.89 -4.64
N GLU A 298 -27.75 25.53 -3.73
CA GLU A 298 -27.13 26.83 -4.01
C GLU A 298 -26.09 26.72 -5.12
N ILE A 299 -25.23 25.68 -5.04
CA ILE A 299 -24.20 25.45 -6.05
C ILE A 299 -24.82 25.14 -7.42
N ASP A 300 -25.80 24.27 -7.49
CA ASP A 300 -26.47 23.95 -8.76
C ASP A 300 -27.15 25.20 -9.33
N ARG A 301 -27.83 25.98 -8.49
CA ARG A 301 -28.47 27.22 -8.90
C ARG A 301 -27.47 28.21 -9.50
N GLU A 302 -26.33 28.43 -8.84
CA GLU A 302 -25.33 29.38 -9.32
C GLU A 302 -24.63 28.91 -10.60
N LEU A 303 -24.39 27.59 -10.75
CA LEU A 303 -23.89 27.05 -12.00
C LEU A 303 -24.90 27.24 -13.16
N ASN A 304 -26.19 26.98 -12.92
CA ASN A 304 -27.23 27.18 -13.89
C ASN A 304 -27.39 28.68 -14.27
N ASN A 305 -27.33 29.57 -13.29
CA ASN A 305 -27.35 30.99 -13.53
C ASN A 305 -26.18 31.50 -14.37
N ALA A 306 -25.02 30.89 -14.21
CA ALA A 306 -23.82 31.21 -14.96
C ALA A 306 -23.71 30.43 -16.31
N GLU A 307 -24.73 29.68 -16.69
CA GLU A 307 -24.73 28.81 -17.88
C GLU A 307 -23.54 27.83 -17.93
N VAL A 308 -23.11 27.36 -16.76
CA VAL A 308 -22.03 26.36 -16.61
C VAL A 308 -22.66 24.99 -16.48
N ARG A 309 -21.99 23.97 -17.03
CA ARG A 309 -22.45 22.59 -16.88
C ARG A 309 -22.54 22.17 -15.41
N PRO A 310 -23.42 21.22 -15.06
CA PRO A 310 -23.46 20.66 -13.72
C PRO A 310 -22.12 20.07 -13.28
N LEU A 311 -21.88 19.97 -11.98
CA LEU A 311 -20.73 19.23 -11.44
C LEU A 311 -20.82 17.76 -11.83
N ASP A 312 -19.67 17.10 -11.94
CA ASP A 312 -19.64 15.65 -12.16
C ASP A 312 -20.09 14.87 -10.93
N SER A 313 -19.82 15.44 -9.72
CA SER A 313 -20.24 14.79 -8.46
C SER A 313 -20.36 15.78 -7.29
N TYR A 314 -21.21 15.39 -6.33
CA TYR A 314 -21.32 15.98 -5.00
C TYR A 314 -21.01 14.92 -3.96
N VAL A 315 -20.13 15.25 -3.01
CA VAL A 315 -19.64 14.29 -1.99
C VAL A 315 -19.91 14.83 -0.59
N VAL A 316 -20.59 14.02 0.21
CA VAL A 316 -20.72 14.22 1.65
C VAL A 316 -19.47 13.65 2.32
N ASP A 317 -18.68 14.51 2.94
CA ASP A 317 -17.47 14.12 3.67
C ASP A 317 -17.77 13.65 5.10
N ASP A 318 -16.76 13.48 5.95
CA ASP A 318 -16.88 13.00 7.34
C ASP A 318 -17.83 13.90 8.17
N GLY A 319 -18.54 13.27 9.10
CA GLY A 319 -19.51 13.93 9.98
C GLY A 319 -20.91 13.32 9.94
N TRP A 320 -21.17 12.40 9.02
CA TRP A 320 -22.45 11.70 8.89
C TRP A 320 -22.55 10.45 9.78
N ASN A 321 -21.41 9.85 10.14
CA ASN A 321 -21.37 8.58 10.90
C ASN A 321 -21.50 8.79 12.41
N ALA A 322 -22.13 7.85 13.10
CA ALA A 322 -22.21 7.78 14.55
C ALA A 322 -20.93 7.15 15.13
N TYR A 323 -20.10 7.98 15.75
CA TYR A 323 -18.80 7.54 16.32
C TYR A 323 -18.83 7.29 17.82
N ASN A 324 -19.94 7.58 18.52
CA ASN A 324 -19.98 7.51 19.98
C ASN A 324 -20.24 6.07 20.47
N ASP A 325 -19.33 5.54 21.27
CA ASP A 325 -19.46 4.24 21.94
C ASP A 325 -20.00 4.33 23.39
N GLY A 326 -20.39 5.54 23.81
CA GLY A 326 -20.83 5.84 25.15
C GLY A 326 -19.69 6.22 26.13
N THR A 327 -18.42 6.17 25.69
CA THR A 327 -17.27 6.60 26.51
C THR A 327 -16.88 8.05 26.26
N LEU A 328 -17.41 8.63 25.21
CA LEU A 328 -17.06 9.95 24.77
C LEU A 328 -17.85 10.99 25.56
N GLY A 329 -17.13 11.89 26.24
CA GLY A 329 -17.72 12.89 27.13
C GLY A 329 -18.61 13.91 26.41
N ALA A 330 -19.63 14.41 27.11
CA ALA A 330 -20.47 15.48 26.60
C ALA A 330 -19.63 16.69 26.18
N GLY A 331 -19.83 17.16 24.95
CA GLY A 331 -19.07 18.28 24.35
C GLY A 331 -17.96 17.90 23.38
N SER A 332 -17.57 16.61 23.31
CA SER A 332 -16.58 16.15 22.34
C SER A 332 -17.18 15.97 20.92
N TYR A 333 -18.49 15.97 20.79
CA TYR A 333 -19.21 15.48 19.61
C TYR A 333 -20.33 16.36 19.01
N PRO A 334 -20.45 17.66 19.26
CA PRO A 334 -21.48 18.44 18.56
C PRO A 334 -21.30 18.46 17.04
N GLN A 335 -20.12 18.04 16.58
CA GLN A 335 -19.76 18.06 15.14
C GLN A 335 -20.03 16.73 14.43
N SER A 336 -19.95 15.59 15.13
CA SER A 336 -20.14 14.25 14.55
C SER A 336 -21.44 13.56 15.01
N GLY A 337 -22.30 14.28 15.73
CA GLY A 337 -23.45 13.69 16.42
C GLY A 337 -23.07 13.15 17.81
N SER A 338 -24.02 13.11 18.71
CA SER A 338 -23.86 12.66 20.11
C SER A 338 -24.47 11.27 20.35
N GLU A 339 -25.19 10.77 19.41
CA GLU A 339 -25.89 9.50 19.48
C GLU A 339 -24.91 8.32 19.67
N ILE A 340 -25.26 7.41 20.58
CA ILE A 340 -24.50 6.19 20.77
C ILE A 340 -24.78 5.25 19.60
N ASN A 341 -23.71 4.80 18.95
CA ASN A 341 -23.79 3.80 17.90
C ASN A 341 -24.20 2.45 18.48
N LYS A 342 -25.40 2.00 18.17
CA LYS A 342 -25.97 0.71 18.59
C LYS A 342 -25.85 -0.38 17.53
N GLU A 343 -25.62 0.03 16.28
CA GLU A 343 -25.56 -0.86 15.13
C GLU A 343 -24.25 -1.66 15.08
N GLY A 344 -23.21 -1.13 15.71
CA GLY A 344 -21.94 -1.84 15.78
C GLY A 344 -21.12 -1.76 14.48
N PHE A 345 -21.46 -0.83 13.58
CA PHE A 345 -20.79 -0.63 12.29
C PHE A 345 -20.90 0.85 11.85
N TRP A 346 -20.56 1.12 10.60
CA TRP A 346 -20.84 2.41 9.97
C TRP A 346 -22.35 2.63 9.95
N THR A 347 -22.81 3.74 10.51
CA THR A 347 -24.24 4.08 10.56
C THR A 347 -24.43 5.57 10.64
N PHE A 348 -25.58 6.07 10.21
CA PHE A 348 -25.92 7.49 10.26
C PHE A 348 -26.14 7.95 11.71
N ASN A 349 -25.79 9.20 11.99
CA ASN A 349 -26.07 9.84 13.26
C ASN A 349 -27.36 10.67 13.19
N GLU A 350 -27.78 11.20 14.34
CA GLU A 350 -29.04 11.95 14.49
C GLU A 350 -29.17 13.21 13.61
N LYS A 351 -28.10 13.66 12.97
CA LYS A 351 -28.13 14.79 12.03
C LYS A 351 -28.64 14.41 10.64
N PHE A 352 -28.76 13.12 10.38
CA PHE A 352 -29.22 12.54 9.12
C PHE A 352 -30.36 11.54 9.37
N PRO A 353 -31.55 12.03 9.80
CA PRO A 353 -32.66 11.17 10.19
C PRO A 353 -33.24 10.36 9.03
N ASP A 354 -33.13 10.86 7.81
CA ASP A 354 -33.52 10.17 6.58
C ASP A 354 -32.31 9.63 5.82
N GLU A 355 -31.21 9.39 6.55
CA GLU A 355 -29.90 8.96 6.02
C GLU A 355 -29.36 9.98 5.02
N LEU A 356 -28.85 9.53 3.88
CA LEU A 356 -28.41 10.43 2.78
C LEU A 356 -29.34 10.33 1.56
N THR A 357 -30.53 9.76 1.73
CA THR A 357 -31.52 9.58 0.66
C THR A 357 -31.92 10.92 0.05
N PRO A 358 -32.30 11.97 0.82
CA PRO A 358 -32.68 13.27 0.27
C PRO A 358 -31.57 13.91 -0.58
N SER A 359 -30.34 13.85 -0.09
CA SER A 359 -29.16 14.40 -0.78
C SER A 359 -28.85 13.64 -2.06
N SER A 360 -28.92 12.31 -2.02
CA SER A 360 -28.69 11.45 -3.19
C SER A 360 -29.74 11.69 -4.29
N GLU A 361 -31.03 11.75 -3.93
CA GLU A 361 -32.10 12.03 -4.88
C GLU A 361 -32.00 13.42 -5.49
N LEU A 362 -31.57 14.40 -4.71
CA LEU A 362 -31.37 15.77 -5.20
C LEU A 362 -30.25 15.80 -6.24
N VAL A 363 -29.10 15.19 -5.95
CA VAL A 363 -27.95 15.15 -6.85
C VAL A 363 -28.27 14.44 -8.17
N GLN A 364 -29.08 13.37 -8.11
CA GLN A 364 -29.56 12.70 -9.30
C GLN A 364 -30.40 13.61 -10.20
N LYS A 365 -31.22 14.50 -9.61
CA LYS A 365 -32.01 15.50 -10.37
C LYS A 365 -31.12 16.52 -11.08
N PHE A 366 -29.93 16.82 -10.56
CA PHE A 366 -28.93 17.67 -11.21
C PHE A 366 -28.22 16.95 -12.39
N GLY A 367 -28.38 15.64 -12.51
CA GLY A 367 -27.65 14.83 -13.48
C GLY A 367 -26.20 14.54 -13.08
N SER A 368 -25.90 14.66 -11.79
CA SER A 368 -24.58 14.45 -11.19
C SER A 368 -24.50 13.12 -10.40
N ASN A 369 -23.29 12.68 -10.07
CA ASN A 369 -23.08 11.53 -9.23
C ASN A 369 -23.05 11.93 -7.74
N PHE A 370 -23.63 11.09 -6.90
CA PHE A 370 -23.57 11.25 -5.46
C PHE A 370 -22.43 10.38 -4.88
N GLY A 371 -21.68 10.93 -3.92
CA GLY A 371 -20.58 10.23 -3.25
C GLY A 371 -20.62 10.45 -1.75
N VAL A 372 -20.07 9.47 -1.02
CA VAL A 372 -19.92 9.53 0.44
C VAL A 372 -18.49 9.23 0.79
N TRP A 373 -17.90 10.04 1.66
CA TRP A 373 -16.58 9.77 2.21
C TRP A 373 -16.64 8.70 3.30
N VAL A 374 -15.77 7.72 3.22
CA VAL A 374 -15.56 6.68 4.22
C VAL A 374 -14.08 6.55 4.52
N GLY A 375 -13.72 6.64 5.79
CA GLY A 375 -12.36 6.36 6.25
C GLY A 375 -12.25 4.89 6.68
N PRO A 376 -11.75 3.96 5.85
CA PRO A 376 -11.86 2.51 6.12
C PRO A 376 -11.29 2.08 7.46
N ARG A 377 -10.36 2.84 8.03
CA ARG A 377 -9.76 2.59 9.35
C ARG A 377 -10.60 3.09 10.53
N GLY A 378 -11.75 3.74 10.29
CA GLY A 378 -12.65 4.19 11.33
C GLY A 378 -12.82 5.71 11.45
N GLY A 379 -12.81 6.44 10.33
CA GLY A 379 -12.94 7.89 10.30
C GLY A 379 -11.61 8.62 10.58
N TYR A 380 -11.67 9.95 10.57
CA TYR A 380 -10.47 10.77 10.69
C TYR A 380 -10.00 10.92 12.14
N ASN A 381 -10.87 11.40 13.03
CA ASN A 381 -10.54 11.66 14.43
C ASN A 381 -11.02 10.57 15.39
N PHE A 382 -11.85 9.64 14.95
CA PHE A 382 -12.59 8.69 15.78
C PHE A 382 -12.28 7.22 15.44
N TYR A 383 -11.20 6.98 14.71
CA TYR A 383 -10.84 5.64 14.25
C TYR A 383 -10.73 4.61 15.39
N GLY A 384 -10.19 5.00 16.55
CA GLY A 384 -10.08 4.13 17.71
C GLY A 384 -11.45 3.83 18.35
N THR A 385 -12.35 4.81 18.40
CA THR A 385 -13.69 4.63 18.96
C THR A 385 -14.55 3.75 18.07
N LEU A 386 -14.57 4.00 16.76
CA LEU A 386 -15.32 3.16 15.82
C LEU A 386 -14.74 1.75 15.75
N ALA A 387 -13.42 1.58 15.83
CA ALA A 387 -12.81 0.26 15.90
C ALA A 387 -13.26 -0.53 17.13
N ASN A 388 -13.41 0.13 18.29
CA ASN A 388 -13.93 -0.50 19.51
C ASN A 388 -15.41 -0.92 19.34
N ILE A 389 -16.22 -0.08 18.69
CA ILE A 389 -17.63 -0.38 18.39
C ILE A 389 -17.74 -1.64 17.53
N ILE A 390 -17.01 -1.67 16.42
CA ILE A 390 -17.01 -2.75 15.43
C ILE A 390 -16.50 -4.06 16.05
N GLU A 391 -15.38 -4.03 16.77
CA GLU A 391 -14.82 -5.21 17.44
C GLU A 391 -15.78 -5.76 18.49
N LYS A 392 -16.37 -4.90 19.32
CA LYS A 392 -17.34 -5.30 20.36
C LYS A 392 -18.61 -5.94 19.79
N ALA A 393 -19.02 -5.51 18.60
CA ALA A 393 -20.17 -6.06 17.89
C ALA A 393 -19.85 -7.36 17.13
N GLY A 394 -18.58 -7.72 16.97
CA GLY A 394 -18.15 -8.87 16.18
C GLY A 394 -18.18 -8.63 14.67
N ASN A 395 -18.19 -7.36 14.25
CA ASN A 395 -18.26 -6.96 12.84
C ASN A 395 -16.88 -6.69 12.23
N GLY A 396 -15.81 -7.03 12.94
CA GLY A 396 -14.41 -6.90 12.52
C GLY A 396 -13.48 -6.93 13.73
N SER A 397 -12.20 -6.83 13.47
CA SER A 397 -11.12 -6.79 14.47
C SER A 397 -10.32 -5.49 14.40
N LYS A 398 -9.39 -5.33 15.34
CA LYS A 398 -8.48 -4.18 15.37
C LYS A 398 -7.04 -4.57 15.04
N ALA A 399 -6.36 -3.71 14.29
CA ALA A 399 -4.93 -3.72 14.11
C ALA A 399 -4.33 -2.40 14.66
N GLY A 400 -3.46 -2.51 15.67
CA GLY A 400 -2.97 -1.34 16.39
C GLY A 400 -4.08 -0.62 17.15
N GLY A 401 -4.40 0.60 16.84
CA GLY A 401 -5.47 1.38 17.47
C GLY A 401 -6.67 1.67 16.57
N SER A 402 -6.76 1.02 15.42
CA SER A 402 -7.77 1.28 14.38
C SER A 402 -8.38 -0.03 13.87
N ILE A 403 -9.38 0.07 13.01
CA ILE A 403 -9.96 -1.10 12.34
C ILE A 403 -8.90 -1.83 11.53
N ASP A 404 -8.89 -3.16 11.61
CA ASP A 404 -8.11 -3.99 10.71
C ASP A 404 -8.83 -4.08 9.35
N VAL A 405 -8.35 -3.32 8.38
CA VAL A 405 -8.92 -3.29 7.02
C VAL A 405 -8.66 -4.57 6.21
N ALA A 406 -7.87 -5.49 6.75
CA ALA A 406 -7.67 -6.83 6.18
C ALA A 406 -8.58 -7.89 6.79
N ASP A 407 -9.31 -7.56 7.87
CA ASP A 407 -10.26 -8.48 8.49
C ASP A 407 -11.42 -8.79 7.54
N ARG A 408 -11.61 -10.09 7.29
CA ARG A 408 -12.63 -10.56 6.34
C ARG A 408 -14.05 -10.17 6.75
N VAL A 409 -14.36 -10.27 8.04
CA VAL A 409 -15.71 -9.93 8.53
C VAL A 409 -15.99 -8.46 8.29
N TYR A 410 -14.99 -7.61 8.58
CA TYR A 410 -15.12 -6.18 8.31
C TYR A 410 -15.30 -5.88 6.82
N VAL A 411 -14.46 -6.48 5.97
CA VAL A 411 -14.52 -6.25 4.51
C VAL A 411 -15.83 -6.73 3.90
N GLU A 412 -16.36 -7.87 4.33
CA GLU A 412 -17.65 -8.37 3.84
C GLU A 412 -18.82 -7.51 4.30
N ASN A 413 -18.78 -6.96 5.53
CA ASN A 413 -19.80 -6.03 6.00
C ASN A 413 -19.73 -4.65 5.32
N LEU A 414 -18.56 -4.25 4.82
CA LEU A 414 -18.37 -2.97 4.15
C LEU A 414 -18.85 -2.99 2.69
N LYS A 415 -18.88 -4.16 2.05
CA LYS A 415 -19.39 -4.35 0.67
C LYS A 415 -20.89 -4.19 0.57
#